data_06073caa9f9c3800086541c525349f83
#
_entry.id   06073caa9f9c3800086541c525349f83
#
_cell.length_a   1.000
_cell.length_b   1.000
_cell.length_c   1.000
_cell.angle_alpha   90.00
_cell.angle_beta   90.00
_cell.angle_gamma   90.00
#
_symmetry.space_group_name_H-M   'P 1'
#
loop_
_entity.id
_entity.type
_entity.pdbx_description
1 polymer ?
#
loop_
_entity_poly.entity_id
_entity_poly.type
_entity_poly.pdbx_seq_one_letter_code
_entity_poly.pdbx_strand_id
1 'polypeptide(L)'
;MKRDEEEHVSDLSLEQYRLGELPAAAAEELAGRIGRDPALAARLESLAATDAEILAAPPPADAAAAIRRRLDAERRGEERRVRRLRPVRFSTFALPAAAAVLLSLTLVLVRERLVGGADGVRAKGIATALSAWRKTGGGAERLADGTAARAGDVVQLSYLAAGARYGVILSIDGRGVVTFHLPEGWEDGPARSPALDTSGEVTLASAYELDDAPSFERFFLVYGEEAFAVADAAGPARRLAARPDEARRGRMSLPRALRQVSVLLVKER
;
A
#
# COMPACT_ATOMS: atom_id res chain seq x y z
N MET A 1 32.70 -27.73 -35.63
CA MET A 1 32.24 -26.34 -35.80
C MET A 1 31.48 -25.97 -34.53
N LYS A 2 32.19 -25.59 -33.45
CA LYS A 2 31.61 -25.02 -32.23
C LYS A 2 31.33 -23.55 -32.54
N ARG A 3 30.07 -23.15 -32.52
CA ARG A 3 29.68 -21.72 -32.50
C ARG A 3 30.10 -21.20 -31.15
N ASP A 4 30.89 -20.16 -31.15
CA ASP A 4 31.24 -19.37 -29.99
C ASP A 4 29.92 -18.79 -29.45
N GLU A 5 29.46 -19.31 -28.31
CA GLU A 5 28.52 -18.61 -27.44
C GLU A 5 29.31 -17.43 -26.88
N GLU A 6 29.18 -16.25 -27.50
CA GLU A 6 29.64 -15.00 -26.92
C GLU A 6 28.85 -14.83 -25.60
N GLU A 7 29.54 -15.12 -24.51
CA GLU A 7 28.99 -15.01 -23.16
C GLU A 7 28.58 -13.57 -22.93
N HIS A 8 27.26 -13.33 -22.94
CA HIS A 8 26.67 -12.00 -22.81
C HIS A 8 27.02 -11.40 -21.45
N VAL A 9 27.78 -10.30 -21.43
CA VAL A 9 28.06 -9.55 -20.19
C VAL A 9 26.79 -8.83 -19.73
N SER A 10 26.34 -9.14 -18.53
CA SER A 10 25.15 -8.48 -17.94
C SER A 10 25.46 -7.07 -17.44
N ASP A 11 24.45 -6.22 -17.37
CA ASP A 11 24.58 -4.87 -16.78
C ASP A 11 24.97 -4.96 -15.30
N LEU A 12 24.48 -5.97 -14.57
CA LEU A 12 24.90 -6.22 -13.19
C LEU A 12 26.42 -6.47 -13.09
N SER A 13 27.01 -7.24 -14.02
CA SER A 13 28.46 -7.48 -14.00
C SER A 13 29.25 -6.20 -14.30
N LEU A 14 28.74 -5.32 -15.16
CA LEU A 14 29.34 -4.02 -15.44
C LEU A 14 29.26 -3.08 -14.22
N GLU A 15 28.14 -3.09 -13.51
CA GLU A 15 27.95 -2.33 -12.26
C GLU A 15 28.90 -2.81 -11.16
N GLN A 16 28.98 -4.12 -10.93
CA GLN A 16 29.89 -4.71 -9.95
C GLN A 16 31.36 -4.42 -10.28
N TYR A 17 31.73 -4.43 -11.57
CA TYR A 17 33.06 -4.02 -12.01
C TYR A 17 33.35 -2.56 -11.64
N ARG A 18 32.43 -1.67 -11.95
CA ARG A 18 32.55 -0.22 -11.67
C ARG A 18 32.65 0.08 -10.18
N LEU A 19 31.89 -0.64 -9.36
CA LEU A 19 31.90 -0.48 -7.90
C LEU A 19 33.07 -1.20 -7.20
N GLY A 20 33.88 -1.97 -7.96
CA GLY A 20 34.99 -2.73 -7.39
C GLY A 20 34.56 -3.96 -6.59
N GLU A 21 33.37 -4.47 -6.83
CA GLU A 21 32.77 -5.60 -6.10
C GLU A 21 33.10 -6.97 -6.74
N LEU A 22 33.71 -6.99 -7.92
CA LEU A 22 34.16 -8.24 -8.55
C LEU A 22 35.45 -8.78 -7.94
N PRO A 23 35.60 -10.11 -7.83
CA PRO A 23 36.90 -10.74 -7.54
C PRO A 23 37.95 -10.30 -8.55
N ALA A 24 39.21 -10.15 -8.10
CA ALA A 24 40.28 -9.57 -8.90
C ALA A 24 40.44 -10.24 -10.28
N ALA A 25 40.41 -11.58 -10.36
CA ALA A 25 40.52 -12.32 -11.61
C ALA A 25 39.36 -12.00 -12.59
N ALA A 26 38.13 -11.90 -12.09
CA ALA A 26 36.96 -11.57 -12.91
C ALA A 26 36.98 -10.10 -13.36
N ALA A 27 37.49 -9.20 -12.52
CA ALA A 27 37.67 -7.80 -12.86
C ALA A 27 38.71 -7.59 -13.97
N GLU A 28 39.83 -8.28 -13.91
CA GLU A 28 40.87 -8.26 -14.98
C GLU A 28 40.35 -8.82 -16.31
N GLU A 29 39.62 -9.93 -16.28
CA GLU A 29 39.02 -10.51 -17.46
C GLU A 29 38.01 -9.54 -18.10
N LEU A 30 37.09 -8.97 -17.29
CA LEU A 30 36.08 -8.04 -17.76
C LEU A 30 36.72 -6.73 -18.28
N ALA A 31 37.75 -6.21 -17.62
CA ALA A 31 38.52 -5.06 -18.10
C ALA A 31 39.14 -5.34 -19.50
N GLY A 32 39.70 -6.52 -19.70
CA GLY A 32 40.22 -6.93 -21.00
C GLY A 32 39.14 -7.04 -22.08
N ARG A 33 37.91 -7.41 -21.73
CA ARG A 33 36.76 -7.45 -22.66
C ARG A 33 36.26 -6.03 -22.99
N ILE A 34 36.13 -5.17 -21.99
CA ILE A 34 35.71 -3.77 -22.19
C ILE A 34 36.70 -3.02 -23.10
N GLY A 35 38.02 -3.26 -22.93
CA GLY A 35 39.04 -2.64 -23.78
C GLY A 35 39.03 -3.10 -25.24
N ARG A 36 38.40 -4.24 -25.55
CA ARG A 36 38.29 -4.80 -26.90
C ARG A 36 36.93 -4.60 -27.56
N ASP A 37 35.89 -4.30 -26.76
CA ASP A 37 34.54 -4.14 -27.25
C ASP A 37 34.04 -2.73 -26.97
N PRO A 38 33.98 -1.84 -27.98
CA PRO A 38 33.46 -0.48 -27.82
C PRO A 38 32.00 -0.42 -27.36
N ALA A 39 31.17 -1.44 -27.64
CA ALA A 39 29.78 -1.49 -27.21
C ALA A 39 29.67 -1.72 -25.71
N LEU A 40 30.54 -2.58 -25.12
CA LEU A 40 30.61 -2.73 -23.65
C LEU A 40 31.13 -1.48 -22.97
N ALA A 41 32.09 -0.77 -23.56
CA ALA A 41 32.59 0.47 -23.04
C ALA A 41 31.48 1.55 -23.03
N ALA A 42 30.71 1.69 -24.10
CA ALA A 42 29.57 2.62 -24.19
C ALA A 42 28.47 2.28 -23.19
N ARG A 43 28.20 0.99 -22.95
CA ARG A 43 27.22 0.56 -21.92
C ARG A 43 27.69 0.95 -20.51
N LEU A 44 28.98 0.74 -20.19
CA LEU A 44 29.54 1.13 -18.91
C LEU A 44 29.46 2.64 -18.67
N GLU A 45 29.74 3.45 -19.70
CA GLU A 45 29.57 4.92 -19.63
C GLU A 45 28.11 5.33 -19.43
N SER A 46 27.17 4.66 -20.11
CA SER A 46 25.73 4.91 -19.94
C SER A 46 25.25 4.64 -18.53
N LEU A 47 25.72 3.56 -17.89
CA LEU A 47 25.40 3.26 -16.49
C LEU A 47 25.95 4.35 -15.56
N ALA A 48 27.19 4.80 -15.78
CA ALA A 48 27.77 5.89 -15.00
C ALA A 48 27.03 7.24 -15.16
N ALA A 49 26.54 7.54 -16.36
CA ALA A 49 25.75 8.74 -16.65
C ALA A 49 24.39 8.71 -15.92
N THR A 50 23.73 7.56 -15.89
CA THR A 50 22.46 7.37 -15.17
C THR A 50 22.62 7.59 -13.68
N ASP A 51 23.71 7.10 -13.07
CA ASP A 51 24.00 7.34 -11.66
C ASP A 51 24.28 8.82 -11.36
N ALA A 52 25.04 9.48 -12.23
CA ALA A 52 25.30 10.91 -12.09
C ALA A 52 23.99 11.73 -12.14
N GLU A 53 23.03 11.34 -12.99
CA GLU A 53 21.70 11.97 -13.06
C GLU A 53 20.90 11.74 -11.78
N ILE A 54 20.90 10.52 -11.24
CA ILE A 54 20.23 10.19 -9.97
C ILE A 54 20.84 10.97 -8.81
N LEU A 55 22.17 11.07 -8.75
CA LEU A 55 22.87 11.81 -7.70
C LEU A 55 22.72 13.33 -7.81
N ALA A 56 22.47 13.84 -9.02
CA ALA A 56 22.18 15.26 -9.26
C ALA A 56 20.73 15.63 -8.90
N ALA A 57 19.85 14.63 -8.71
CA ALA A 57 18.49 14.88 -8.25
C ALA A 57 18.51 15.46 -6.82
N PRO A 58 17.54 16.36 -6.48
CA PRO A 58 17.51 16.96 -5.14
C PRO A 58 17.41 15.88 -4.05
N PRO A 59 18.12 16.05 -2.92
CA PRO A 59 18.13 15.08 -1.83
C PRO A 59 16.72 14.68 -1.39
N PRO A 60 16.48 13.44 -0.99
CA PRO A 60 15.15 12.97 -0.54
C PRO A 60 14.54 13.84 0.57
N ALA A 61 15.37 14.44 1.43
CA ALA A 61 14.93 15.36 2.47
C ALA A 61 14.28 16.63 1.90
N ASP A 62 14.82 17.18 0.80
CA ASP A 62 14.29 18.38 0.15
C ASP A 62 13.00 18.07 -0.61
N ALA A 63 12.91 16.90 -1.25
CA ALA A 63 11.69 16.41 -1.87
C ALA A 63 10.59 16.20 -0.82
N ALA A 64 10.91 15.59 0.33
CA ALA A 64 9.97 15.41 1.43
C ALA A 64 9.52 16.76 2.04
N ALA A 65 10.42 17.75 2.12
CA ALA A 65 10.08 19.10 2.57
C ALA A 65 9.20 19.85 1.56
N ALA A 66 9.41 19.64 0.25
CA ALA A 66 8.57 20.21 -0.80
C ALA A 66 7.15 19.62 -0.79
N ILE A 67 7.03 18.30 -0.60
CA ILE A 67 5.75 17.60 -0.46
C ILE A 67 4.99 18.11 0.79
N ARG A 68 5.65 18.18 1.94
CA ARG A 68 5.05 18.72 3.18
C ARG A 68 4.55 20.14 2.98
N ARG A 69 5.33 21.03 2.36
CA ARG A 69 4.91 22.42 2.07
C ARG A 69 3.68 22.48 1.16
N ARG A 70 3.55 21.57 0.19
CA ARG A 70 2.35 21.45 -0.66
C ARG A 70 1.12 21.03 0.12
N LEU A 71 1.22 19.98 0.93
CA LEU A 71 0.13 19.50 1.77
C LEU A 71 -0.35 20.57 2.77
N ASP A 72 0.57 21.32 3.38
CA ASP A 72 0.24 22.43 4.29
C ASP A 72 -0.40 23.62 3.55
N ALA A 73 -0.06 23.84 2.29
CA ALA A 73 -0.70 24.86 1.47
C ALA A 73 -2.14 24.47 1.08
N GLU A 74 -2.36 23.20 0.75
CA GLU A 74 -3.69 22.65 0.44
C GLU A 74 -4.61 22.70 1.68
N ARG A 75 -4.13 22.25 2.85
CA ARG A 75 -4.87 22.35 4.13
C ARG A 75 -5.25 23.80 4.45
N ARG A 76 -4.33 24.74 4.31
CA ARG A 76 -4.63 26.17 4.52
C ARG A 76 -5.60 26.74 3.49
N GLY A 77 -5.61 26.18 2.28
CA GLY A 77 -6.58 26.52 1.22
C GLY A 77 -8.01 26.08 1.58
N GLU A 78 -8.16 24.86 2.10
CA GLU A 78 -9.44 24.31 2.58
C GLU A 78 -9.98 25.06 3.80
N GLU A 79 -9.13 25.36 4.79
CA GLU A 79 -9.52 26.15 5.97
C GLU A 79 -10.01 27.57 5.58
N ARG A 80 -9.37 28.20 4.58
CA ARG A 80 -9.83 29.50 4.05
C ARG A 80 -11.14 29.39 3.28
N ARG A 81 -11.42 28.25 2.63
CA ARG A 81 -12.67 28.01 1.91
C ARG A 81 -13.84 27.82 2.88
N VAL A 82 -13.64 27.11 3.98
CA VAL A 82 -14.62 26.93 5.06
C VAL A 82 -14.90 28.27 5.76
N ARG A 83 -13.88 29.12 5.97
CA ARG A 83 -14.04 30.43 6.65
C ARG A 83 -14.77 31.50 5.81
N ARG A 84 -14.92 31.28 4.47
CA ARG A 84 -15.67 32.20 3.58
C ARG A 84 -17.16 31.93 3.49
N LEU A 85 -17.68 30.93 4.20
CA LEU A 85 -19.12 30.76 4.36
C LEU A 85 -19.62 31.84 5.34
N ARG A 86 -20.03 33.00 4.76
CA ARG A 86 -20.68 34.04 5.50
C ARG A 86 -21.96 33.48 6.17
N PRO A 87 -22.24 33.82 7.44
CA PRO A 87 -23.51 33.42 8.06
C PRO A 87 -24.66 34.02 7.26
N VAL A 88 -25.41 33.16 6.59
CA VAL A 88 -26.68 33.57 5.94
C VAL A 88 -27.66 33.89 7.06
N ARG A 89 -28.12 35.14 7.09
CA ARG A 89 -29.22 35.56 8.01
C ARG A 89 -30.47 34.84 7.56
N PHE A 90 -30.87 33.82 8.27
CA PHE A 90 -32.12 33.10 8.01
C PHE A 90 -33.29 33.99 8.38
N SER A 91 -34.14 34.25 7.40
CA SER A 91 -35.47 34.83 7.61
C SER A 91 -36.33 33.82 8.39
N THR A 92 -37.11 34.33 9.36
CA THR A 92 -37.89 33.54 10.29
C THR A 92 -39.02 32.66 9.69
N PHE A 93 -39.17 32.64 8.36
CA PHE A 93 -40.14 31.81 7.64
C PHE A 93 -39.62 30.51 7.04
N ALA A 94 -38.32 30.17 7.22
CA ALA A 94 -37.71 28.99 6.63
C ALA A 94 -37.58 27.77 7.58
N LEU A 95 -38.12 27.84 8.78
CA LEU A 95 -37.94 26.79 9.81
C LEU A 95 -38.57 25.42 9.48
N PRO A 96 -39.74 25.28 8.82
CA PRO A 96 -40.30 23.95 8.57
C PRO A 96 -39.58 23.15 7.46
N ALA A 97 -38.97 23.84 6.49
CA ALA A 97 -38.23 23.14 5.38
C ALA A 97 -36.87 22.63 5.84
N ALA A 98 -36.16 23.36 6.70
CA ALA A 98 -34.87 22.93 7.23
C ALA A 98 -34.99 21.72 8.17
N ALA A 99 -36.04 21.60 8.93
CA ALA A 99 -36.32 20.44 9.78
C ALA A 99 -36.58 19.17 8.96
N ALA A 100 -37.27 19.26 7.82
CA ALA A 100 -37.53 18.13 6.95
C ALA A 100 -36.26 17.63 6.26
N VAL A 101 -35.36 18.53 5.86
CA VAL A 101 -34.06 18.16 5.27
C VAL A 101 -33.14 17.52 6.30
N LEU A 102 -33.09 18.04 7.53
CA LEU A 102 -32.31 17.42 8.60
C LEU A 102 -32.88 16.06 9.02
N LEU A 103 -34.20 15.88 9.01
CA LEU A 103 -34.83 14.59 9.33
C LEU A 103 -34.57 13.56 8.22
N SER A 104 -34.62 13.96 6.96
CA SER A 104 -34.28 13.06 5.85
C SER A 104 -32.80 12.68 5.81
N LEU A 105 -31.87 13.62 6.10
CA LEU A 105 -30.44 13.36 6.18
C LEU A 105 -30.10 12.43 7.36
N THR A 106 -30.73 12.62 8.53
CA THR A 106 -30.58 11.71 9.67
C THR A 106 -31.17 10.33 9.38
N LEU A 107 -32.27 10.23 8.65
CA LEU A 107 -32.87 8.95 8.27
C LEU A 107 -31.98 8.17 7.29
N VAL A 108 -31.33 8.84 6.34
CA VAL A 108 -30.35 8.21 5.42
C VAL A 108 -29.12 7.72 6.19
N LEU A 109 -28.56 8.53 7.08
CA LEU A 109 -27.42 8.16 7.91
C LEU A 109 -27.73 7.03 8.91
N VAL A 110 -28.98 6.98 9.43
CA VAL A 110 -29.44 5.89 10.30
C VAL A 110 -29.68 4.62 9.49
N ARG A 111 -30.21 4.73 8.27
CA ARG A 111 -30.42 3.57 7.38
C ARG A 111 -29.08 2.92 6.96
N GLU A 112 -28.05 3.70 6.66
CA GLU A 112 -26.71 3.16 6.37
C GLU A 112 -26.10 2.45 7.59
N ARG A 113 -26.41 2.91 8.82
CA ARG A 113 -25.97 2.25 10.06
C ARG A 113 -26.78 0.99 10.42
N LEU A 114 -28.02 0.88 9.97
CA LEU A 114 -28.90 -0.27 10.27
C LEU A 114 -28.75 -1.42 9.25
N VAL A 115 -28.25 -1.15 8.05
CA VAL A 115 -28.02 -2.16 6.99
C VAL A 115 -26.58 -2.72 7.03
N GLY A 116 -25.64 -2.02 7.69
CA GLY A 116 -24.29 -2.51 7.98
C GLY A 116 -24.31 -3.36 9.24
N GLY A 117 -24.33 -4.69 9.03
CA GLY A 117 -24.41 -5.78 10.01
C GLY A 117 -23.84 -5.52 11.41
N ALA A 118 -24.63 -5.95 12.36
CA ALA A 118 -24.37 -5.89 13.79
C ALA A 118 -23.01 -6.48 14.19
N ASP A 119 -22.19 -5.65 14.80
CA ASP A 119 -21.49 -6.00 16.06
C ASP A 119 -21.16 -4.69 16.77
N GLY A 120 -21.82 -4.49 17.89
CA GLY A 120 -21.76 -3.26 18.64
C GLY A 120 -20.41 -3.03 19.31
N VAL A 121 -19.92 -1.82 19.18
CA VAL A 121 -19.42 -1.04 20.32
C VAL A 121 -19.51 0.44 19.94
N ARG A 122 -20.29 1.22 20.69
CA ARG A 122 -20.29 2.67 20.65
C ARG A 122 -18.95 3.19 21.15
N ALA A 123 -18.15 3.69 20.26
CA ALA A 123 -17.12 4.67 20.58
C ALA A 123 -17.22 5.79 19.56
N LYS A 124 -17.47 7.00 20.04
CA LYS A 124 -17.22 8.24 19.30
C LYS A 124 -15.70 8.37 19.15
N GLY A 125 -15.12 7.65 18.20
CA GLY A 125 -13.70 7.63 17.92
C GLY A 125 -13.46 7.21 16.48
N ILE A 126 -12.45 7.74 15.89
CA ILE A 126 -11.94 7.29 14.59
C ILE A 126 -11.62 5.79 14.73
N ALA A 127 -12.16 4.95 13.86
CA ALA A 127 -11.92 3.50 13.92
C ALA A 127 -10.69 3.12 13.09
N THR A 128 -9.97 2.08 13.53
CA THR A 128 -8.90 1.47 12.73
C THR A 128 -9.44 1.04 11.38
N ALA A 129 -8.75 1.43 10.30
CA ALA A 129 -9.18 1.17 8.93
C ALA A 129 -8.01 0.73 8.06
N LEU A 130 -8.33 -0.02 7.01
CA LEU A 130 -7.45 -0.37 5.91
C LEU A 130 -8.10 0.16 4.63
N SER A 131 -7.33 0.80 3.77
CA SER A 131 -7.79 1.32 2.48
C SER A 131 -6.92 0.78 1.35
N ALA A 132 -7.53 0.51 0.20
CA ALA A 132 -6.84 0.17 -1.02
C ALA A 132 -7.07 1.28 -2.05
N TRP A 133 -6.03 1.63 -2.78
CA TRP A 133 -6.01 2.69 -3.78
C TRP A 133 -5.49 2.14 -5.08
N ARG A 134 -6.21 2.35 -6.19
CA ARG A 134 -5.77 1.96 -7.52
C ARG A 134 -5.13 3.15 -8.23
N LYS A 135 -3.95 2.93 -8.81
CA LYS A 135 -3.30 3.91 -9.68
C LYS A 135 -4.11 4.08 -10.97
N THR A 136 -4.42 5.32 -11.31
CA THR A 136 -5.07 5.69 -12.58
C THR A 136 -4.15 6.62 -13.37
N GLY A 137 -4.46 6.86 -14.65
CA GLY A 137 -3.68 7.78 -15.48
C GLY A 137 -3.63 9.22 -14.97
N GLY A 138 -4.53 9.61 -14.06
CA GLY A 138 -4.63 10.97 -13.50
C GLY A 138 -4.44 11.06 -11.99
N GLY A 139 -4.09 9.95 -11.31
CA GLY A 139 -3.94 9.95 -9.85
C GLY A 139 -4.20 8.60 -9.21
N ALA A 140 -4.85 8.60 -8.05
CA ALA A 140 -5.23 7.40 -7.33
C ALA A 140 -6.74 7.42 -7.02
N GLU A 141 -7.38 6.27 -7.21
CA GLU A 141 -8.79 6.02 -6.89
C GLU A 141 -8.89 5.15 -5.64
N ARG A 142 -9.66 5.58 -4.65
CA ARG A 142 -9.95 4.75 -3.47
C ARG A 142 -10.95 3.66 -3.83
N LEU A 143 -10.58 2.41 -3.56
CA LEU A 143 -11.42 1.25 -3.81
C LEU A 143 -12.28 0.95 -2.58
N ALA A 144 -13.60 0.89 -2.78
CA ALA A 144 -14.52 0.43 -1.75
C ALA A 144 -14.43 -1.10 -1.58
N ASP A 145 -14.93 -1.61 -0.45
CA ASP A 145 -15.04 -3.06 -0.22
C ASP A 145 -15.94 -3.69 -1.30
N GLY A 146 -15.45 -4.74 -1.94
CA GLY A 146 -16.13 -5.42 -3.06
C GLY A 146 -15.96 -4.77 -4.42
N THR A 147 -15.13 -3.72 -4.57
CA THR A 147 -14.86 -3.10 -5.87
C THR A 147 -14.22 -4.09 -6.84
N ALA A 148 -14.62 -3.99 -8.11
CA ALA A 148 -14.02 -4.76 -9.19
C ALA A 148 -12.56 -4.32 -9.45
N ALA A 149 -11.68 -5.30 -9.65
CA ALA A 149 -10.28 -5.11 -10.00
C ALA A 149 -9.85 -6.13 -11.05
N ARG A 150 -8.74 -5.87 -11.74
CA ARG A 150 -8.21 -6.72 -12.80
C ARG A 150 -6.74 -7.03 -12.59
N ALA A 151 -6.28 -8.10 -13.19
CA ALA A 151 -4.85 -8.35 -13.33
C ALA A 151 -4.18 -7.13 -14.02
N GLY A 152 -3.02 -6.71 -13.51
CA GLY A 152 -2.32 -5.51 -13.98
C GLY A 152 -2.74 -4.21 -13.28
N ASP A 153 -3.82 -4.19 -12.49
CA ASP A 153 -4.13 -3.03 -11.65
C ASP A 153 -3.04 -2.83 -10.59
N VAL A 154 -2.48 -1.63 -10.52
CA VAL A 154 -1.50 -1.27 -9.49
C VAL A 154 -2.23 -0.74 -8.28
N VAL A 155 -2.08 -1.44 -7.15
CA VAL A 155 -2.77 -1.15 -5.90
C VAL A 155 -1.77 -0.74 -4.83
N GLN A 156 -2.08 0.31 -4.09
CA GLN A 156 -1.35 0.77 -2.91
C GLN A 156 -2.25 0.74 -1.70
N LEU A 157 -1.71 0.29 -0.57
CA LEU A 157 -2.45 0.21 0.69
C LEU A 157 -2.15 1.41 1.58
N SER A 158 -3.16 1.84 2.32
CA SER A 158 -3.01 2.75 3.44
C SER A 158 -3.78 2.25 4.66
N TYR A 159 -3.35 2.63 5.84
CA TYR A 159 -4.04 2.31 7.08
C TYR A 159 -4.22 3.54 7.97
N LEU A 160 -5.28 3.50 8.79
CA LEU A 160 -5.50 4.41 9.91
C LEU A 160 -5.46 3.59 11.19
N ALA A 161 -4.46 3.84 12.04
CA ALA A 161 -4.24 3.03 13.24
C ALA A 161 -5.30 3.25 14.34
N ALA A 162 -5.80 4.48 14.51
CA ALA A 162 -6.89 4.86 15.43
C ALA A 162 -6.75 4.23 16.84
N GLY A 163 -5.54 4.26 17.40
CA GLY A 163 -5.22 3.69 18.71
C GLY A 163 -4.63 2.27 18.69
N ALA A 164 -4.64 1.57 17.57
CA ALA A 164 -3.85 0.36 17.40
C ALA A 164 -2.35 0.71 17.41
N ARG A 165 -1.54 -0.04 18.14
CA ARG A 165 -0.10 0.28 18.30
C ARG A 165 0.81 -0.57 17.45
N TYR A 166 0.40 -1.80 17.16
CA TYR A 166 1.18 -2.78 16.39
C TYR A 166 0.28 -3.47 15.39
N GLY A 167 0.81 -3.81 14.21
CA GLY A 167 0.00 -4.44 13.19
C GLY A 167 0.79 -5.16 12.12
N VAL A 168 0.06 -6.02 11.40
CA VAL A 168 0.54 -6.78 10.24
C VAL A 168 -0.49 -6.57 9.12
N ILE A 169 -0.02 -6.27 7.92
CA ILE A 169 -0.87 -6.21 6.73
C ILE A 169 -0.51 -7.36 5.81
N LEU A 170 -1.51 -8.12 5.41
CA LEU A 170 -1.37 -9.25 4.50
C LEU A 170 -2.56 -9.32 3.52
N SER A 171 -2.40 -10.04 2.42
CA SER A 171 -3.50 -10.41 1.54
C SER A 171 -3.65 -11.92 1.40
N ILE A 172 -4.84 -12.33 0.98
CA ILE A 172 -5.18 -13.68 0.53
C ILE A 172 -5.85 -13.54 -0.83
N ASP A 173 -5.33 -14.24 -1.83
CA ASP A 173 -5.89 -14.26 -3.17
C ASP A 173 -6.82 -15.46 -3.41
N GLY A 174 -7.43 -15.51 -4.59
CA GLY A 174 -8.32 -16.59 -4.99
C GLY A 174 -7.65 -17.94 -5.26
N ARG A 175 -6.31 -18.01 -5.28
CA ARG A 175 -5.52 -19.26 -5.31
C ARG A 175 -5.18 -19.75 -3.92
N GLY A 176 -5.44 -18.94 -2.88
CA GLY A 176 -5.07 -19.24 -1.50
C GLY A 176 -3.61 -18.89 -1.19
N VAL A 177 -3.00 -18.01 -1.96
CA VAL A 177 -1.68 -17.46 -1.64
C VAL A 177 -1.82 -16.39 -0.57
N VAL A 178 -0.92 -16.39 0.41
CA VAL A 178 -0.84 -15.37 1.47
C VAL A 178 0.39 -14.53 1.24
N THR A 179 0.19 -13.22 1.03
CA THR A 179 1.28 -12.25 0.79
C THR A 179 1.33 -11.24 1.93
N PHE A 180 2.53 -10.94 2.45
CA PHE A 180 2.73 -9.97 3.51
C PHE A 180 3.20 -8.63 2.92
N HIS A 181 2.49 -7.56 3.29
CA HIS A 181 2.76 -6.19 2.87
C HIS A 181 3.34 -5.33 4.02
N LEU A 182 3.09 -5.75 5.28
CA LEU A 182 3.69 -5.17 6.47
C LEU A 182 3.83 -6.26 7.58
N PRO A 183 5.04 -6.70 7.95
CA PRO A 183 6.31 -6.34 7.35
C PRO A 183 6.40 -6.85 5.89
N GLU A 184 7.00 -6.04 5.03
CA GLU A 184 7.12 -6.35 3.61
C GLU A 184 7.98 -7.58 3.38
N GLY A 185 7.52 -8.48 2.48
CA GLY A 185 8.27 -9.65 2.05
C GLY A 185 8.51 -10.70 3.14
N TRP A 186 7.81 -10.64 4.25
CA TRP A 186 7.93 -11.70 5.25
C TRP A 186 7.28 -12.99 4.76
N GLU A 187 8.04 -14.07 4.73
CA GLU A 187 7.56 -15.38 4.31
C GLU A 187 7.41 -16.35 5.48
N ASP A 188 8.43 -16.42 6.34
CA ASP A 188 8.46 -17.29 7.53
C ASP A 188 9.55 -16.84 8.51
N GLY A 189 9.58 -17.47 9.69
CA GLY A 189 10.60 -17.25 10.70
C GLY A 189 10.16 -16.31 11.83
N PRO A 190 11.06 -16.09 12.81
CA PRO A 190 10.77 -15.28 13.97
C PRO A 190 10.77 -13.79 13.61
N ALA A 191 9.58 -13.17 13.63
CA ALA A 191 9.40 -11.72 13.47
C ALA A 191 8.29 -11.23 14.39
N ARG A 192 8.41 -9.97 14.83
CA ARG A 192 7.37 -9.30 15.61
C ARG A 192 6.65 -8.27 14.72
N SER A 193 5.38 -8.07 15.02
CA SER A 193 4.58 -7.05 14.37
C SER A 193 5.22 -5.66 14.51
N PRO A 194 5.39 -4.90 13.43
CA PRO A 194 5.91 -3.54 13.51
C PRO A 194 4.97 -2.62 14.28
N ALA A 195 5.52 -1.54 14.83
CA ALA A 195 4.75 -0.45 15.39
C ALA A 195 4.01 0.29 14.25
N LEU A 196 2.74 0.61 14.48
CA LEU A 196 1.94 1.41 13.56
C LEU A 196 2.12 2.91 13.89
N ASP A 197 2.24 3.73 12.86
CA ASP A 197 2.18 5.18 13.01
C ASP A 197 0.73 5.60 13.27
N THR A 198 0.53 6.39 14.31
CA THR A 198 -0.78 6.86 14.77
C THR A 198 -1.07 8.31 14.40
N SER A 199 -0.17 8.97 13.64
CA SER A 199 -0.28 10.39 13.29
C SER A 199 -1.37 10.72 12.27
N GLY A 200 -2.01 9.70 11.67
CA GLY A 200 -3.06 9.84 10.66
C GLY A 200 -3.18 8.62 9.77
N GLU A 201 -3.69 8.83 8.56
CA GLU A 201 -3.68 7.79 7.52
C GLU A 201 -2.27 7.65 6.94
N VAL A 202 -1.72 6.45 7.00
CA VAL A 202 -0.36 6.12 6.57
C VAL A 202 -0.44 5.24 5.33
N THR A 203 0.17 5.70 4.25
CA THR A 203 0.30 4.93 3.01
C THR A 203 1.57 4.07 3.08
N LEU A 204 1.48 2.78 2.73
CA LEU A 204 2.65 1.91 2.62
C LEU A 204 3.60 2.43 1.55
N ALA A 205 4.90 2.20 1.75
CA ALA A 205 5.92 2.65 0.79
C ALA A 205 5.79 1.97 -0.57
N SER A 206 5.42 0.69 -0.58
CA SER A 206 5.32 -0.13 -1.79
C SER A 206 3.89 -0.20 -2.31
N ALA A 207 3.74 -0.08 -3.62
CA ALA A 207 2.57 -0.48 -4.37
C ALA A 207 2.87 -1.81 -5.07
N TYR A 208 1.85 -2.59 -5.38
CA TYR A 208 2.02 -3.86 -6.06
C TYR A 208 0.96 -4.03 -7.16
N GLU A 209 1.33 -4.78 -8.17
CA GLU A 209 0.47 -5.12 -9.28
C GLU A 209 -0.34 -6.38 -8.94
N LEU A 210 -1.65 -6.33 -9.15
CA LEU A 210 -2.51 -7.50 -8.98
C LEU A 210 -2.20 -8.52 -10.06
N ASP A 211 -1.95 -9.75 -9.63
CA ASP A 211 -1.78 -10.89 -10.52
C ASP A 211 -3.10 -11.39 -11.14
N ASP A 212 -3.01 -12.47 -11.91
CA ASP A 212 -4.15 -13.15 -12.55
C ASP A 212 -4.85 -14.16 -11.64
N ALA A 213 -4.61 -14.15 -10.32
CA ALA A 213 -5.33 -14.99 -9.37
C ALA A 213 -6.84 -14.77 -9.50
N PRO A 214 -7.66 -15.86 -9.59
CA PRO A 214 -9.07 -15.72 -9.90
C PRO A 214 -9.89 -15.20 -8.71
N SER A 215 -11.05 -14.70 -9.00
CA SER A 215 -12.16 -14.43 -8.09
C SER A 215 -11.97 -13.25 -7.14
N PHE A 216 -10.88 -13.13 -6.41
CA PHE A 216 -10.71 -12.07 -5.42
C PHE A 216 -9.26 -11.86 -4.97
N GLU A 217 -9.04 -10.69 -4.37
CA GLU A 217 -7.91 -10.38 -3.50
C GLU A 217 -8.48 -9.73 -2.24
N ARG A 218 -8.19 -10.28 -1.05
CA ARG A 218 -8.64 -9.69 0.20
C ARG A 218 -7.47 -9.30 1.07
N PHE A 219 -7.42 -8.03 1.42
CA PHE A 219 -6.40 -7.43 2.28
C PHE A 219 -6.90 -7.41 3.71
N PHE A 220 -5.99 -7.67 4.66
CA PHE A 220 -6.26 -7.65 6.09
C PHE A 220 -5.24 -6.78 6.79
N LEU A 221 -5.68 -5.94 7.71
CA LEU A 221 -4.88 -5.38 8.78
C LEU A 221 -5.23 -6.13 10.06
N VAL A 222 -4.28 -6.90 10.59
CA VAL A 222 -4.34 -7.53 11.91
C VAL A 222 -3.57 -6.65 12.87
N TYR A 223 -4.18 -6.29 14.01
CA TYR A 223 -3.60 -5.31 14.92
C TYR A 223 -3.87 -5.62 16.38
N GLY A 224 -3.05 -5.06 17.25
CA GLY A 224 -3.14 -5.18 18.71
C GLY A 224 -2.54 -3.99 19.45
N GLU A 225 -2.71 -3.97 20.77
CA GLU A 225 -2.13 -2.95 21.65
C GLU A 225 -0.67 -3.25 21.99
N GLU A 226 -0.29 -4.53 21.96
CA GLU A 226 1.07 -5.03 22.21
C GLU A 226 1.67 -5.66 20.96
N ALA A 227 3.02 -5.66 20.86
CA ALA A 227 3.70 -6.33 19.77
C ALA A 227 3.52 -7.85 19.89
N PHE A 228 3.07 -8.50 18.82
CA PHE A 228 2.80 -9.92 18.72
C PHE A 228 3.71 -10.61 17.68
N ALA A 229 3.81 -11.92 17.72
CA ALA A 229 4.55 -12.65 16.70
C ALA A 229 3.79 -12.57 15.34
N VAL A 230 4.49 -12.29 14.23
CA VAL A 230 3.86 -12.28 12.89
C VAL A 230 3.19 -13.62 12.60
N ALA A 231 3.74 -14.72 13.13
CA ALA A 231 3.18 -16.07 13.04
C ALA A 231 1.75 -16.18 13.61
N ASP A 232 1.38 -15.32 14.60
CA ASP A 232 0.03 -15.29 15.20
C ASP A 232 -1.04 -14.78 14.21
N ALA A 233 -0.64 -14.02 13.18
CA ALA A 233 -1.48 -13.64 12.06
C ALA A 233 -1.32 -14.62 10.88
N ALA A 234 -0.09 -15.07 10.60
CA ALA A 234 0.22 -15.92 9.46
C ALA A 234 -0.46 -17.30 9.56
N GLY A 235 -0.45 -17.94 10.72
CA GLY A 235 -1.11 -19.22 10.91
C GLY A 235 -2.62 -19.17 10.62
N PRO A 236 -3.39 -18.25 11.22
CA PRO A 236 -4.78 -18.01 10.87
C PRO A 236 -5.01 -17.68 9.39
N ALA A 237 -4.14 -16.84 8.78
CA ALA A 237 -4.25 -16.48 7.37
C ALA A 237 -4.09 -17.70 6.46
N ARG A 238 -3.07 -18.53 6.67
CA ARG A 238 -2.84 -19.77 5.92
C ARG A 238 -4.01 -20.77 6.06
N ARG A 239 -4.59 -20.88 7.28
CA ARG A 239 -5.78 -21.74 7.49
C ARG A 239 -7.00 -21.21 6.74
N LEU A 240 -7.19 -19.89 6.68
CA LEU A 240 -8.27 -19.27 5.93
C LEU A 240 -8.04 -19.41 4.43
N ALA A 241 -6.82 -19.19 3.95
CA ALA A 241 -6.42 -19.32 2.55
C ALA A 241 -6.65 -20.72 1.97
N ALA A 242 -6.54 -21.77 2.81
CA ALA A 242 -6.88 -23.13 2.41
C ALA A 242 -8.38 -23.34 2.08
N ARG A 243 -9.22 -22.33 2.33
CA ARG A 243 -10.68 -22.34 2.09
C ARG A 243 -11.10 -21.05 1.36
N PRO A 244 -10.92 -20.99 0.02
CA PRO A 244 -11.10 -19.75 -0.76
C PRO A 244 -12.48 -19.10 -0.59
N ASP A 245 -13.56 -19.88 -0.51
CA ASP A 245 -14.92 -19.35 -0.30
C ASP A 245 -15.09 -18.66 1.06
N GLU A 246 -14.41 -19.16 2.11
CA GLU A 246 -14.39 -18.52 3.43
C GLU A 246 -13.45 -17.31 3.42
N ALA A 247 -12.30 -17.40 2.74
CA ALA A 247 -11.36 -16.31 2.60
C ALA A 247 -12.01 -15.10 1.91
N ARG A 248 -12.84 -15.34 0.89
CA ARG A 248 -13.62 -14.28 0.24
C ARG A 248 -14.61 -13.59 1.19
N ARG A 249 -15.18 -14.29 2.16
CA ARG A 249 -16.10 -13.73 3.19
C ARG A 249 -15.38 -13.04 4.34
N GLY A 250 -14.12 -13.35 4.54
CA GLY A 250 -13.13 -12.53 5.19
C GLY A 250 -13.14 -12.43 6.70
N ARG A 251 -13.05 -13.55 7.45
CA ARG A 251 -12.66 -13.46 8.86
C ARG A 251 -11.66 -14.55 9.22
N MET A 252 -10.51 -14.13 9.77
CA MET A 252 -9.53 -15.03 10.37
C MET A 252 -9.91 -15.32 11.82
N SER A 253 -9.69 -16.56 12.26
CA SER A 253 -9.77 -16.92 13.69
C SER A 253 -8.47 -16.53 14.38
N LEU A 254 -8.44 -15.33 14.94
CA LEU A 254 -7.27 -14.74 15.59
C LEU A 254 -7.27 -15.00 17.10
N PRO A 255 -6.09 -14.92 17.75
CA PRO A 255 -5.99 -14.81 19.20
C PRO A 255 -6.83 -13.65 19.76
N ARG A 256 -7.37 -13.78 20.97
CA ARG A 256 -8.29 -12.80 21.56
C ARG A 256 -7.74 -11.38 21.69
N ALA A 257 -6.43 -11.24 21.82
CA ALA A 257 -5.75 -9.95 21.90
C ALA A 257 -5.66 -9.21 20.57
N LEU A 258 -5.92 -9.91 19.45
CA LEU A 258 -5.78 -9.36 18.10
C LEU A 258 -7.14 -9.07 17.48
N ARG A 259 -7.19 -8.00 16.74
CA ARG A 259 -8.35 -7.57 15.94
C ARG A 259 -7.99 -7.51 14.47
N GLN A 260 -8.99 -7.42 13.60
CA GLN A 260 -8.80 -7.32 12.17
C GLN A 260 -9.81 -6.40 11.51
N VAL A 261 -9.35 -5.70 10.47
CA VAL A 261 -10.19 -5.08 9.44
C VAL A 261 -9.73 -5.58 8.09
N SER A 262 -10.60 -5.53 7.09
CA SER A 262 -10.27 -6.05 5.76
C SER A 262 -10.95 -5.27 4.65
N VAL A 263 -10.37 -5.34 3.44
CA VAL A 263 -10.91 -4.82 2.19
C VAL A 263 -10.85 -5.93 1.14
N LEU A 264 -11.96 -6.16 0.44
CA LEU A 264 -12.09 -7.13 -0.63
C LEU A 264 -12.00 -6.41 -1.98
N LEU A 265 -11.21 -6.94 -2.88
CA LEU A 265 -11.31 -6.65 -4.31
C LEU A 265 -11.83 -7.89 -5.04
N VAL A 266 -12.81 -7.70 -5.92
CA VAL A 266 -13.37 -8.78 -6.74
C VAL A 266 -12.67 -8.77 -8.08
N LYS A 267 -11.94 -9.84 -8.41
CA LYS A 267 -11.23 -9.93 -9.69
C LYS A 267 -12.18 -10.30 -10.81
N GLU A 268 -12.28 -9.40 -11.80
CA GLU A 268 -12.96 -9.65 -13.07
C GLU A 268 -12.02 -10.41 -14.02
N ARG A 269 -12.62 -11.29 -14.82
CA ARG A 269 -11.90 -12.07 -15.86
C ARG A 269 -11.56 -11.21 -17.05
#